data_055b2c1c635662ae5444dc060245530a
#
_entry.id   055b2c1c635662ae5444dc060245530a
#
_cell.length_a   1.000
_cell.length_b   1.000
_cell.length_c   1.000
_cell.angle_alpha   90.00
_cell.angle_beta   90.00
_cell.angle_gamma   90.00
#
_symmetry.space_group_name_H-M   'P 1'
#
loop_
_entity.id
_entity.type
_entity.pdbx_description
1 polymer ?
#
loop_
_entity_poly.entity_id
_entity_poly.type
_entity_poly.pdbx_seq_one_letter_code
_entity_poly.pdbx_strand_id
1 'polypeptide(L)'
;MIRKGLLFICLLCLGGWQLTAAERIDEAKHVLVDDFETYAESIYNSIDDKDLNYKAFQTGLKGYVKLASEGKIEKNSFLTVIDMSRSANENRFFLIDLQQKKIIHKSIVAHGKNSGGEYARSFSNKIGSFKSSIGFYKTAETYKGKHGLSLRLDGLEYSNSNARQRAIVIHAADYVSQVFIKNNGRLGRSLGCPSLPAKGYEEIISKIKNGTLLFVYYPEGHYLKNSQLANHKQRTSSVQGILKETI
;
A
#
# COMPACT_ATOMS: atom_id res chain seq x y z
N MET A 1 -52.72 55.70 -45.76
CA MET A 1 -52.86 54.94 -44.49
C MET A 1 -51.71 53.94 -44.37
N ILE A 2 -50.70 54.32 -43.61
CA ILE A 2 -49.46 53.52 -43.46
C ILE A 2 -49.48 52.90 -42.08
N ARG A 3 -49.58 51.52 -41.99
CA ARG A 3 -49.49 50.79 -40.79
C ARG A 3 -48.03 50.55 -40.43
N LYS A 4 -47.56 51.11 -39.34
CA LYS A 4 -46.23 50.83 -38.70
C LYS A 4 -46.32 49.50 -37.97
N GLY A 5 -45.61 48.48 -38.43
CA GLY A 5 -45.42 47.27 -37.68
C GLY A 5 -44.28 47.42 -36.66
N LEU A 6 -44.58 47.17 -35.40
CA LEU A 6 -43.60 47.17 -34.30
C LEU A 6 -42.93 45.81 -34.23
N LEU A 7 -41.64 45.74 -34.52
CA LEU A 7 -40.85 44.51 -34.42
C LEU A 7 -40.38 44.37 -32.95
N PHE A 8 -40.92 43.38 -32.24
CA PHE A 8 -40.45 43.02 -30.89
C PHE A 8 -39.23 42.09 -31.02
N ILE A 9 -38.05 42.61 -30.73
CA ILE A 9 -36.84 41.82 -30.64
C ILE A 9 -36.80 41.22 -29.24
N CYS A 10 -37.08 39.93 -29.10
CA CYS A 10 -36.86 39.15 -27.88
C CYS A 10 -35.39 38.88 -27.73
N LEU A 11 -34.67 39.61 -26.88
CA LEU A 11 -33.31 39.27 -26.43
C LEU A 11 -33.41 38.04 -25.48
N LEU A 12 -33.15 36.87 -26.00
CA LEU A 12 -32.87 35.70 -25.19
C LEU A 12 -31.49 35.89 -24.53
N CYS A 13 -31.47 36.33 -23.29
CA CYS A 13 -30.29 36.26 -22.45
C CYS A 13 -29.92 34.78 -22.18
N LEU A 14 -29.02 34.23 -23.00
CA LEU A 14 -28.34 33.00 -22.70
C LEU A 14 -27.31 33.31 -21.57
N GLY A 15 -27.79 33.26 -20.34
CA GLY A 15 -26.96 33.26 -19.14
C GLY A 15 -26.22 31.94 -19.05
N GLY A 16 -25.15 31.81 -19.81
CA GLY A 16 -24.20 30.73 -19.61
C GLY A 16 -23.51 30.93 -18.25
N TRP A 17 -23.85 30.10 -17.28
CA TRP A 17 -23.15 30.03 -16.00
C TRP A 17 -21.72 29.56 -16.30
N GLN A 18 -20.77 30.51 -16.31
CA GLN A 18 -19.36 30.17 -16.37
C GLN A 18 -18.93 29.85 -14.93
N LEU A 19 -18.61 28.57 -14.69
CA LEU A 19 -18.00 28.13 -13.45
C LEU A 19 -16.73 28.96 -13.17
N THR A 20 -16.56 29.39 -11.93
CA THR A 20 -15.33 30.08 -11.49
C THR A 20 -14.11 29.15 -11.61
N ALA A 21 -12.92 29.71 -11.65
CA ALA A 21 -11.70 28.88 -11.67
C ALA A 21 -11.61 27.94 -10.45
N ALA A 22 -12.12 28.37 -9.30
CA ALA A 22 -12.17 27.56 -8.08
C ALA A 22 -13.15 26.40 -8.21
N GLU A 23 -14.34 26.62 -8.77
CA GLU A 23 -15.35 25.55 -9.01
C GLU A 23 -14.84 24.54 -10.05
N ARG A 24 -14.16 24.99 -11.11
CA ARG A 24 -13.53 24.08 -12.10
C ARG A 24 -12.40 23.22 -11.48
N ILE A 25 -11.62 23.80 -10.56
CA ILE A 25 -10.58 23.08 -9.85
C ILE A 25 -11.20 22.05 -8.89
N ASP A 26 -12.29 22.38 -8.25
CA ASP A 26 -12.96 21.47 -7.30
C ASP A 26 -13.70 20.35 -8.05
N GLU A 27 -14.38 20.65 -9.16
CA GLU A 27 -15.01 19.65 -10.02
C GLU A 27 -13.98 18.71 -10.67
N ALA A 28 -12.86 19.24 -11.20
CA ALA A 28 -11.75 18.43 -11.71
C ALA A 28 -11.12 17.57 -10.62
N LYS A 29 -11.06 18.07 -9.39
CA LYS A 29 -10.55 17.36 -8.23
C LYS A 29 -11.48 16.22 -7.78
N HIS A 30 -12.80 16.43 -7.86
CA HIS A 30 -13.82 15.42 -7.59
C HIS A 30 -13.80 14.29 -8.63
N VAL A 31 -13.75 14.63 -9.91
CA VAL A 31 -13.66 13.66 -11.03
C VAL A 31 -12.38 12.81 -10.93
N LEU A 32 -11.25 13.39 -10.47
CA LEU A 32 -9.99 12.67 -10.33
C LEU A 32 -9.94 11.71 -9.13
N VAL A 33 -10.71 12.01 -8.07
CA VAL A 33 -10.82 11.13 -6.89
C VAL A 33 -11.70 9.94 -7.22
N ASP A 34 -12.84 10.16 -7.85
CA ASP A 34 -13.76 9.10 -8.28
C ASP A 34 -13.07 8.08 -9.20
N ASP A 35 -12.24 8.54 -10.10
CA ASP A 35 -11.50 7.70 -11.03
C ASP A 35 -10.51 6.73 -10.33
N PHE A 36 -9.70 7.21 -9.37
CA PHE A 36 -8.77 6.33 -8.66
C PHE A 36 -9.49 5.32 -7.76
N GLU A 37 -10.51 5.76 -7.02
CA GLU A 37 -11.30 4.89 -6.14
C GLU A 37 -11.98 3.78 -6.97
N THR A 38 -12.66 4.14 -8.04
CA THR A 38 -13.31 3.19 -8.98
C THR A 38 -12.29 2.20 -9.56
N TYR A 39 -11.10 2.67 -9.92
CA TYR A 39 -10.04 1.82 -10.44
C TYR A 39 -9.49 0.87 -9.38
N ALA A 40 -9.22 1.37 -8.17
CA ALA A 40 -8.76 0.55 -7.05
C ALA A 40 -9.78 -0.53 -6.67
N GLU A 41 -11.07 -0.17 -6.64
CA GLU A 41 -12.18 -1.11 -6.43
C GLU A 41 -12.23 -2.17 -7.53
N SER A 42 -12.05 -1.80 -8.79
CA SER A 42 -12.07 -2.74 -9.91
C SER A 42 -10.96 -3.81 -9.78
N ILE A 43 -9.75 -3.41 -9.37
CA ILE A 43 -8.65 -4.35 -9.12
C ILE A 43 -8.97 -5.22 -7.90
N TYR A 44 -9.40 -4.61 -6.81
CA TYR A 44 -9.71 -5.31 -5.57
C TYR A 44 -10.80 -6.37 -5.76
N ASN A 45 -11.88 -6.02 -6.46
CA ASN A 45 -12.97 -6.95 -6.79
C ASN A 45 -12.52 -8.09 -7.73
N SER A 46 -11.54 -7.82 -8.62
CA SER A 46 -10.94 -8.86 -9.46
C SER A 46 -10.05 -9.82 -8.67
N ILE A 47 -9.40 -9.34 -7.60
CA ILE A 47 -8.59 -10.18 -6.70
C ILE A 47 -9.47 -11.16 -5.91
N ASP A 48 -10.65 -10.73 -5.51
CA ASP A 48 -11.69 -11.54 -4.81
C ASP A 48 -11.14 -12.37 -3.64
N ASP A 49 -10.36 -11.75 -2.76
CA ASP A 49 -9.83 -12.41 -1.56
C ASP A 49 -10.35 -11.73 -0.28
N LYS A 50 -11.16 -12.47 0.48
CA LYS A 50 -11.82 -12.00 1.70
C LYS A 50 -10.85 -11.63 2.84
N ASP A 51 -9.61 -12.12 2.80
CA ASP A 51 -8.60 -11.83 3.82
C ASP A 51 -7.92 -10.50 3.58
N LEU A 52 -7.85 -10.03 2.33
CA LEU A 52 -7.24 -8.74 1.97
C LEU A 52 -8.17 -7.60 2.38
N ASN A 53 -7.69 -6.72 3.25
CA ASN A 53 -8.43 -5.52 3.65
C ASN A 53 -8.38 -4.48 2.53
N TYR A 54 -9.56 -4.00 2.07
CA TYR A 54 -9.65 -3.01 0.99
C TYR A 54 -8.86 -1.73 1.31
N LYS A 55 -8.96 -1.20 2.54
CA LYS A 55 -8.25 0.02 2.93
C LYS A 55 -6.73 -0.14 2.95
N ALA A 56 -6.25 -1.31 3.36
CA ALA A 56 -4.83 -1.65 3.30
C ALA A 56 -4.34 -1.73 1.85
N PHE A 57 -5.10 -2.42 0.98
CA PHE A 57 -4.81 -2.51 -0.45
C PHE A 57 -4.84 -1.14 -1.14
N GLN A 58 -5.93 -0.39 -0.98
CA GLN A 58 -6.12 0.93 -1.59
C GLN A 58 -5.00 1.91 -1.19
N THR A 59 -4.65 1.93 0.10
CA THR A 59 -3.56 2.79 0.60
C THR A 59 -2.22 2.36 0.01
N GLY A 60 -1.93 1.05 -0.04
CA GLY A 60 -0.73 0.49 -0.68
C GLY A 60 -0.65 0.84 -2.16
N LEU A 61 -1.76 0.74 -2.88
CA LEU A 61 -1.85 1.09 -4.29
C LEU A 61 -1.60 2.59 -4.55
N LYS A 62 -2.10 3.49 -3.66
CA LYS A 62 -1.80 4.93 -3.75
C LYS A 62 -0.29 5.19 -3.70
N GLY A 63 0.39 4.63 -2.72
CA GLY A 63 1.84 4.76 -2.61
C GLY A 63 2.60 4.13 -3.78
N TYR A 64 2.14 2.97 -4.27
CA TYR A 64 2.72 2.31 -5.43
C TYR A 64 2.69 3.20 -6.67
N VAL A 65 1.52 3.73 -7.03
CA VAL A 65 1.36 4.58 -8.21
C VAL A 65 2.22 5.83 -8.11
N LYS A 66 2.26 6.49 -6.94
CA LYS A 66 3.10 7.66 -6.72
C LYS A 66 4.60 7.34 -6.91
N LEU A 67 5.09 6.32 -6.25
CA LEU A 67 6.51 5.99 -6.27
C LEU A 67 6.97 5.45 -7.64
N ALA A 68 6.10 4.69 -8.34
CA ALA A 68 6.36 4.23 -9.69
C ALA A 68 6.41 5.40 -10.69
N SER A 69 5.47 6.37 -10.59
CA SER A 69 5.48 7.56 -11.45
C SER A 69 6.71 8.46 -11.24
N GLU A 70 7.29 8.44 -10.03
CA GLU A 70 8.50 9.17 -9.69
C GLU A 70 9.80 8.39 -9.99
N GLY A 71 9.70 7.14 -10.49
CA GLY A 71 10.85 6.27 -10.74
C GLY A 71 11.60 5.85 -9.46
N LYS A 72 10.93 5.91 -8.30
CA LYS A 72 11.55 5.61 -7.00
C LYS A 72 11.54 4.14 -6.62
N ILE A 73 10.72 3.35 -7.27
CA ILE A 73 10.66 1.89 -7.14
C ILE A 73 10.88 1.22 -8.50
N GLU A 74 11.24 -0.06 -8.47
CA GLU A 74 11.37 -0.86 -9.68
C GLU A 74 10.03 -0.92 -10.42
N LYS A 75 10.07 -0.75 -11.75
CA LYS A 75 8.89 -0.89 -12.61
C LYS A 75 8.55 -2.38 -12.75
N ASN A 76 7.79 -2.89 -11.81
CA ASN A 76 7.19 -4.22 -11.87
C ASN A 76 5.77 -4.17 -11.33
N SER A 77 4.99 -5.22 -11.55
CA SER A 77 3.59 -5.27 -11.13
C SER A 77 3.37 -5.66 -9.66
N PHE A 78 4.43 -5.85 -8.87
CA PHE A 78 4.29 -6.42 -7.53
C PHE A 78 4.09 -5.36 -6.44
N LEU A 79 3.01 -5.52 -5.69
CA LEU A 79 2.74 -4.81 -4.46
C LEU A 79 2.68 -5.81 -3.30
N THR A 80 3.53 -5.65 -2.30
CA THR A 80 3.44 -6.40 -1.05
C THR A 80 2.68 -5.60 0.00
N VAL A 81 1.64 -6.19 0.59
CA VAL A 81 0.88 -5.60 1.70
C VAL A 81 0.97 -6.50 2.93
N ILE A 82 1.35 -5.93 4.07
CA ILE A 82 1.29 -6.60 5.38
C ILE A 82 0.26 -5.87 6.23
N ASP A 83 -0.86 -6.51 6.51
CA ASP A 83 -1.93 -5.92 7.33
C ASP A 83 -1.74 -6.26 8.82
N MET A 84 -1.11 -5.34 9.54
CA MET A 84 -0.85 -5.50 10.98
C MET A 84 -2.10 -5.30 11.85
N SER A 85 -3.25 -4.92 11.30
CA SER A 85 -4.51 -4.85 12.04
C SER A 85 -5.13 -6.24 12.27
N ARG A 86 -4.74 -7.23 11.46
CA ARG A 86 -5.19 -8.63 11.58
C ARG A 86 -4.39 -9.40 12.63
N SER A 87 -4.99 -10.49 13.12
CA SER A 87 -4.30 -11.46 13.97
C SER A 87 -3.02 -11.98 13.30
N ALA A 88 -1.96 -12.16 14.08
CA ALA A 88 -0.73 -12.79 13.61
C ALA A 88 -0.93 -14.28 13.26
N ASN A 89 -1.97 -14.90 13.82
CA ASN A 89 -2.32 -16.30 13.57
C ASN A 89 -3.02 -16.50 12.21
N GLU A 90 -3.42 -15.40 11.55
CA GLU A 90 -4.08 -15.41 10.24
C GLU A 90 -3.14 -14.94 9.13
N ASN A 91 -3.52 -15.25 7.89
CA ASN A 91 -2.84 -14.68 6.73
C ASN A 91 -3.02 -13.16 6.72
N ARG A 92 -1.89 -12.43 6.72
CA ARG A 92 -1.85 -10.97 6.70
C ARG A 92 -0.67 -10.40 5.92
N PHE A 93 0.12 -11.25 5.30
CA PHE A 93 1.10 -10.93 4.27
C PHE A 93 0.51 -11.32 2.92
N PHE A 94 0.43 -10.36 1.99
CA PHE A 94 -0.11 -10.54 0.64
C PHE A 94 0.89 -10.03 -0.37
N LEU A 95 1.31 -10.89 -1.31
CA LEU A 95 2.05 -10.50 -2.49
C LEU A 95 1.08 -10.45 -3.67
N ILE A 96 0.82 -9.28 -4.19
CA ILE A 96 -0.19 -8.98 -5.19
C ILE A 96 0.50 -8.69 -6.52
N ASP A 97 0.10 -9.38 -7.57
CA ASP A 97 0.40 -9.01 -8.95
C ASP A 97 -0.73 -8.08 -9.45
N LEU A 98 -0.42 -6.81 -9.57
CA LEU A 98 -1.39 -5.77 -9.99
C LEU A 98 -1.77 -5.91 -11.46
N GLN A 99 -0.89 -6.46 -12.32
CA GLN A 99 -1.16 -6.68 -13.73
C GLN A 99 -2.12 -7.85 -13.93
N GLN A 100 -1.86 -8.97 -13.23
CA GLN A 100 -2.73 -10.14 -13.26
C GLN A 100 -3.94 -9.99 -12.34
N LYS A 101 -4.01 -8.92 -11.55
CA LYS A 101 -5.07 -8.63 -10.58
C LYS A 101 -5.34 -9.82 -9.63
N LYS A 102 -4.29 -10.41 -9.11
CA LYS A 102 -4.40 -11.57 -8.21
C LYS A 102 -3.35 -11.58 -7.09
N ILE A 103 -3.67 -12.24 -6.00
CA ILE A 103 -2.69 -12.59 -4.97
C ILE A 103 -1.91 -13.81 -5.44
N ILE A 104 -0.60 -13.65 -5.60
CA ILE A 104 0.30 -14.75 -5.99
C ILE A 104 0.91 -15.46 -4.79
N HIS A 105 0.87 -14.84 -3.61
CA HIS A 105 1.22 -15.48 -2.35
C HIS A 105 0.54 -14.79 -1.17
N LYS A 106 0.04 -15.59 -0.21
CA LYS A 106 -0.39 -15.09 1.10
C LYS A 106 0.08 -16.00 2.23
N SER A 107 0.44 -15.40 3.36
CA SER A 107 0.90 -16.14 4.52
C SER A 107 0.72 -15.40 5.84
N ILE A 108 0.92 -16.12 6.94
CA ILE A 108 1.16 -15.52 8.25
C ILE A 108 2.50 -14.79 8.23
N VAL A 109 2.64 -13.76 9.06
CA VAL A 109 3.90 -13.01 9.22
C VAL A 109 4.03 -12.51 10.66
N ALA A 110 5.21 -12.66 11.26
CA ALA A 110 5.46 -12.19 12.61
C ALA A 110 5.69 -10.67 12.65
N HIS A 111 5.39 -10.08 13.79
CA HIS A 111 5.74 -8.70 14.15
C HIS A 111 6.72 -8.66 15.33
N GLY A 112 7.23 -7.48 15.66
CA GLY A 112 8.17 -7.25 16.77
C GLY A 112 7.55 -7.54 18.14
N LYS A 113 8.33 -8.15 19.05
CA LYS A 113 7.85 -8.61 20.36
C LYS A 113 7.20 -7.51 21.22
N ASN A 114 7.67 -6.27 21.05
CA ASN A 114 7.12 -5.14 21.79
C ASN A 114 5.98 -4.43 21.02
N SER A 115 5.59 -4.92 19.84
CA SER A 115 4.40 -4.42 19.15
C SER A 115 3.10 -4.96 19.72
N GLY A 116 3.13 -6.13 20.37
CA GLY A 116 1.94 -6.73 20.96
C GLY A 116 2.07 -8.24 21.17
N GLY A 117 0.97 -8.87 21.48
CA GLY A 117 0.83 -10.33 21.64
C GLY A 117 0.49 -10.99 20.32
N GLU A 118 -0.74 -11.45 20.17
CA GLU A 118 -1.31 -11.94 18.92
C GLU A 118 -1.55 -10.79 17.94
N TYR A 119 -2.11 -9.68 18.41
CA TYR A 119 -2.34 -8.46 17.63
C TYR A 119 -1.21 -7.46 17.85
N ALA A 120 -0.70 -6.89 16.76
CA ALA A 120 0.17 -5.73 16.85
C ALA A 120 -0.68 -4.47 17.15
N ARG A 121 -0.28 -3.71 18.17
CA ARG A 121 -1.01 -2.49 18.62
C ARG A 121 -0.10 -1.29 18.84
N SER A 122 1.21 -1.48 18.75
CA SER A 122 2.20 -0.45 19.03
C SER A 122 3.37 -0.54 18.04
N PHE A 123 3.70 0.57 17.45
CA PHE A 123 4.71 0.67 16.40
C PHE A 123 5.77 1.72 16.75
N SER A 124 6.97 1.59 16.21
CA SER A 124 8.03 2.56 16.49
C SER A 124 9.14 2.50 15.45
N ASN A 125 9.67 3.65 15.09
CA ASN A 125 10.88 3.80 14.28
C ASN A 125 12.16 3.90 15.15
N LYS A 126 12.03 3.91 16.50
CA LYS A 126 13.15 4.08 17.42
C LYS A 126 14.04 2.83 17.43
N ILE A 127 15.36 3.05 17.37
CA ILE A 127 16.37 1.98 17.50
C ILE A 127 16.24 1.30 18.87
N GLY A 128 16.36 -0.02 18.92
CA GLY A 128 16.24 -0.80 20.15
C GLY A 128 14.81 -0.95 20.69
N SER A 129 13.79 -0.44 20.00
CA SER A 129 12.40 -0.55 20.45
C SER A 129 11.84 -1.97 20.43
N PHE A 130 12.40 -2.85 19.59
CA PHE A 130 11.89 -4.19 19.29
C PHE A 130 10.42 -4.21 18.84
N LYS A 131 9.96 -3.08 18.27
CA LYS A 131 8.66 -2.91 17.66
C LYS A 131 8.77 -2.94 16.13
N SER A 132 7.75 -3.41 15.45
CA SER A 132 7.61 -3.16 14.01
C SER A 132 7.37 -1.67 13.74
N SER A 133 7.68 -1.23 12.54
CA SER A 133 7.33 0.10 12.03
C SER A 133 6.27 -0.05 10.93
N ILE A 134 5.36 0.90 10.85
CA ILE A 134 4.36 0.99 9.78
C ILE A 134 4.86 1.88 8.65
N GLY A 135 4.21 1.78 7.49
CA GLY A 135 4.50 2.64 6.35
C GLY A 135 5.08 1.91 5.14
N PHE A 136 5.55 2.69 4.19
CA PHE A 136 6.07 2.21 2.92
C PHE A 136 7.57 1.92 3.00
N TYR A 137 7.96 0.80 2.39
CA TYR A 137 9.34 0.37 2.28
C TYR A 137 9.67 0.05 0.82
N LYS A 138 10.89 0.35 0.43
CA LYS A 138 11.51 -0.20 -0.78
C LYS A 138 12.32 -1.43 -0.39
N THR A 139 12.11 -2.53 -1.09
CA THR A 139 12.96 -3.70 -0.93
C THR A 139 14.35 -3.45 -1.53
N ALA A 140 15.37 -3.97 -0.90
CA ALA A 140 16.75 -3.74 -1.32
C ALA A 140 17.46 -5.05 -1.69
N GLU A 141 18.76 -5.10 -1.43
CA GLU A 141 19.57 -6.28 -1.70
C GLU A 141 19.32 -7.42 -0.72
N THR A 142 19.60 -8.64 -1.16
CA THR A 142 19.61 -9.83 -0.33
C THR A 142 20.98 -10.11 0.26
N TYR A 143 21.02 -10.81 1.39
CA TYR A 143 22.26 -11.33 1.98
C TYR A 143 21.99 -12.65 2.72
N LYS A 144 23.02 -13.45 2.95
CA LYS A 144 22.95 -14.62 3.81
C LYS A 144 23.44 -14.26 5.20
N GLY A 145 22.55 -14.32 6.19
CA GLY A 145 22.82 -14.05 7.60
C GLY A 145 22.51 -15.27 8.47
N LYS A 146 22.48 -15.06 9.78
CA LYS A 146 22.15 -16.13 10.75
C LYS A 146 20.78 -16.77 10.56
N HIS A 147 19.87 -16.09 9.86
CA HIS A 147 18.52 -16.56 9.53
C HIS A 147 18.42 -17.06 8.08
N GLY A 148 19.53 -17.40 7.42
CA GLY A 148 19.57 -17.76 6.01
C GLY A 148 19.43 -16.55 5.10
N LEU A 149 18.76 -16.76 3.95
CA LEU A 149 18.48 -15.68 2.98
C LEU A 149 17.63 -14.59 3.64
N SER A 150 18.09 -13.38 3.56
CA SER A 150 17.42 -12.21 4.16
C SER A 150 17.36 -11.07 3.15
N LEU A 151 16.25 -10.32 3.15
CA LEU A 151 16.01 -9.19 2.26
C LEU A 151 15.96 -7.90 3.06
N ARG A 152 16.85 -6.95 2.74
CA ARG A 152 16.89 -5.63 3.39
C ARG A 152 15.69 -4.78 2.97
N LEU A 153 15.24 -3.95 3.91
CA LEU A 153 14.15 -3.00 3.70
C LEU A 153 14.62 -1.58 3.98
N ASP A 154 14.38 -0.68 3.04
CA ASP A 154 14.59 0.76 3.21
C ASP A 154 13.27 1.44 3.50
N GLY A 155 13.17 2.11 4.64
CA GLY A 155 11.99 2.88 5.00
C GLY A 155 11.90 4.19 4.21
N LEU A 156 10.73 4.47 3.65
CA LEU A 156 10.51 5.63 2.79
C LEU A 156 9.82 6.80 3.50
N GLU A 157 9.49 6.63 4.80
CA GLU A 157 8.72 7.60 5.57
C GLU A 157 9.29 7.83 6.98
N TYR A 158 8.88 8.91 7.63
CA TYR A 158 9.28 9.23 9.00
C TYR A 158 8.98 8.09 9.99
N SER A 159 7.92 7.32 9.74
CA SER A 159 7.49 6.19 10.58
C SER A 159 8.44 4.98 10.54
N ASN A 160 9.31 4.90 9.53
CA ASN A 160 10.20 3.77 9.27
C ASN A 160 11.59 4.13 8.71
N SER A 161 11.95 5.41 8.65
CA SER A 161 13.22 5.89 8.07
C SER A 161 14.48 5.24 8.66
N ASN A 162 14.41 4.74 9.89
CA ASN A 162 15.52 4.04 10.55
C ASN A 162 15.55 2.53 10.22
N ALA A 163 14.75 2.04 9.28
CA ALA A 163 14.64 0.61 9.00
C ALA A 163 16.00 -0.04 8.70
N ARG A 164 16.80 0.56 7.84
CA ARG A 164 18.14 0.03 7.50
C ARG A 164 19.08 0.04 8.71
N GLN A 165 19.12 1.13 9.47
CA GLN A 165 19.95 1.23 10.69
C GLN A 165 19.52 0.26 11.78
N ARG A 166 18.21 -0.04 11.85
CA ARG A 166 17.62 -1.02 12.76
C ARG A 166 17.77 -2.45 12.27
N ALA A 167 18.40 -2.68 11.10
CA ALA A 167 18.51 -3.98 10.45
C ALA A 167 17.13 -4.68 10.25
N ILE A 168 16.09 -3.92 9.88
CA ILE A 168 14.79 -4.47 9.54
C ILE A 168 14.87 -5.16 8.18
N VAL A 169 14.57 -6.46 8.18
CA VAL A 169 14.67 -7.33 7.00
C VAL A 169 13.50 -8.30 6.93
N ILE A 170 13.20 -8.84 5.75
CA ILE A 170 12.39 -10.05 5.61
C ILE A 170 13.34 -11.25 5.74
N HIS A 171 13.00 -12.20 6.60
CA HIS A 171 13.71 -13.46 6.78
C HIS A 171 12.75 -14.56 7.22
N ALA A 172 13.15 -15.84 7.12
CA ALA A 172 12.39 -16.94 7.69
C ALA A 172 12.65 -17.11 9.18
N ALA A 173 11.68 -17.72 9.89
CA ALA A 173 11.88 -18.10 11.28
C ALA A 173 10.97 -19.28 11.65
N ASP A 174 11.49 -20.24 12.42
CA ASP A 174 10.77 -21.45 12.84
C ASP A 174 9.56 -21.13 13.73
N TYR A 175 9.63 -20.02 14.47
CA TYR A 175 8.51 -19.52 15.27
C TYR A 175 7.35 -18.93 14.43
N VAL A 176 7.48 -18.92 13.10
CA VAL A 176 6.43 -18.50 12.16
C VAL A 176 5.85 -19.76 11.51
N SER A 177 5.03 -20.48 12.26
CA SER A 177 4.43 -21.72 11.78
C SER A 177 3.11 -22.04 12.52
N GLN A 178 2.25 -22.82 11.88
CA GLN A 178 1.01 -23.33 12.51
C GLN A 178 1.31 -24.22 13.73
N VAL A 179 2.41 -24.96 13.67
CA VAL A 179 2.87 -25.80 14.82
C VAL A 179 3.22 -24.91 16.01
N PHE A 180 3.91 -23.79 15.78
CA PHE A 180 4.22 -22.85 16.86
C PHE A 180 2.95 -22.23 17.46
N ILE A 181 1.97 -21.85 16.62
CA ILE A 181 0.68 -21.31 17.07
C ILE A 181 -0.04 -22.33 17.93
N LYS A 182 -0.14 -23.59 17.49
CA LYS A 182 -0.80 -24.67 18.22
C LYS A 182 -0.19 -24.89 19.61
N ASN A 183 1.14 -24.85 19.72
CA ASN A 183 1.86 -25.11 20.96
C ASN A 183 1.90 -23.90 21.91
N ASN A 184 1.73 -22.67 21.42
CA ASN A 184 1.93 -21.45 22.21
C ASN A 184 0.70 -20.53 22.26
N GLY A 185 -0.42 -20.90 21.62
CA GLY A 185 -1.65 -20.11 21.54
C GLY A 185 -1.58 -18.90 20.61
N ARG A 186 -0.39 -18.57 20.08
CA ARG A 186 -0.16 -17.45 19.15
C ARG A 186 1.12 -17.63 18.35
N LEU A 187 1.26 -16.88 17.26
CA LEU A 187 2.49 -16.83 16.48
C LEU A 187 3.68 -16.28 17.29
N GLY A 188 4.88 -16.73 16.95
CA GLY A 188 6.10 -16.17 17.48
C GLY A 188 6.32 -14.71 17.07
N ARG A 189 7.32 -14.03 17.65
CA ARG A 189 7.57 -12.60 17.47
C ARG A 189 9.05 -12.34 17.22
N SER A 190 9.32 -11.39 16.35
CA SER A 190 10.67 -10.93 16.01
C SER A 190 11.17 -9.80 16.94
N LEU A 191 12.29 -9.20 16.57
CA LEU A 191 12.79 -7.95 17.17
C LEU A 191 12.41 -6.69 16.35
N GLY A 192 11.38 -6.83 15.48
CA GLY A 192 10.87 -5.75 14.63
C GLY A 192 10.70 -6.14 13.16
N CYS A 193 11.44 -7.15 12.70
CA CYS A 193 11.39 -7.65 11.34
C CYS A 193 10.04 -8.30 10.99
N PRO A 194 9.53 -8.15 9.76
CA PRO A 194 8.49 -9.02 9.24
C PRO A 194 9.10 -10.40 8.91
N SER A 195 8.90 -11.39 9.78
CA SER A 195 9.45 -12.74 9.58
C SER A 195 8.41 -13.66 8.98
N LEU A 196 8.80 -14.47 7.99
CA LEU A 196 7.96 -15.37 7.21
C LEU A 196 8.13 -16.84 7.66
N PRO A 197 7.19 -17.73 7.28
CA PRO A 197 7.39 -19.18 7.39
C PRO A 197 8.62 -19.63 6.61
N ALA A 198 9.32 -20.67 7.10
CA ALA A 198 10.50 -21.21 6.42
C ALA A 198 10.18 -21.81 5.03
N LYS A 199 8.96 -22.33 4.85
CA LYS A 199 8.54 -22.90 3.56
C LYS A 199 8.16 -21.79 2.57
N GLY A 200 8.85 -21.72 1.43
CA GLY A 200 8.50 -20.83 0.31
C GLY A 200 9.00 -19.38 0.43
N TYR A 201 9.65 -19.00 1.54
CA TYR A 201 10.11 -17.60 1.71
C TYR A 201 11.18 -17.17 0.70
N GLU A 202 12.02 -18.09 0.24
CA GLU A 202 13.06 -17.77 -0.76
C GLU A 202 12.47 -17.40 -2.11
N GLU A 203 11.37 -18.07 -2.50
CA GLU A 203 10.63 -17.72 -3.72
C GLU A 203 10.00 -16.33 -3.60
N ILE A 204 9.41 -16.02 -2.44
CA ILE A 204 8.87 -14.68 -2.16
C ILE A 204 9.97 -13.63 -2.28
N ILE A 205 11.10 -13.81 -1.59
CA ILE A 205 12.25 -12.89 -1.64
C ILE A 205 12.76 -12.73 -3.08
N SER A 206 12.84 -13.82 -3.84
CA SER A 206 13.29 -13.78 -5.23
C SER A 206 12.41 -12.87 -6.11
N LYS A 207 11.10 -12.86 -5.87
CA LYS A 207 10.12 -12.04 -6.62
C LYS A 207 10.15 -10.56 -6.21
N ILE A 208 10.38 -10.30 -4.92
CA ILE A 208 10.23 -8.94 -4.39
C ILE A 208 11.53 -8.19 -4.11
N LYS A 209 12.72 -8.81 -4.31
CA LYS A 209 14.01 -8.13 -4.10
C LYS A 209 14.26 -6.99 -5.08
N ASN A 210 15.21 -6.12 -4.74
CA ASN A 210 15.79 -5.10 -5.62
C ASN A 210 14.80 -4.03 -6.12
N GLY A 211 14.00 -3.46 -5.23
CA GLY A 211 13.30 -2.21 -5.54
C GLY A 211 11.78 -2.29 -5.61
N THR A 212 11.14 -3.42 -5.25
CA THR A 212 9.67 -3.49 -5.19
C THR A 212 9.12 -2.73 -3.98
N LEU A 213 7.83 -2.44 -4.00
CA LEU A 213 7.14 -1.78 -2.91
C LEU A 213 6.57 -2.79 -1.91
N LEU A 214 6.84 -2.53 -0.62
CA LEU A 214 6.21 -3.22 0.50
C LEU A 214 5.54 -2.19 1.40
N PHE A 215 4.28 -2.41 1.74
CA PHE A 215 3.50 -1.56 2.61
C PHE A 215 3.09 -2.31 3.88
N VAL A 216 3.48 -1.80 5.03
CA VAL A 216 3.05 -2.29 6.36
C VAL A 216 1.91 -1.41 6.82
N TYR A 217 0.69 -1.94 6.71
CA TYR A 217 -0.55 -1.24 7.07
C TYR A 217 -0.91 -1.46 8.53
N TYR A 218 -1.35 -0.39 9.16
CA TYR A 218 -2.12 -0.37 10.40
C TYR A 218 -3.02 0.87 10.39
N PRO A 219 -4.29 0.80 10.84
CA PRO A 219 -5.22 1.92 10.81
C PRO A 219 -4.92 2.96 11.91
N GLU A 220 -3.67 3.43 11.99
CA GLU A 220 -3.23 4.46 12.93
C GLU A 220 -3.53 5.83 12.34
N GLY A 221 -4.42 6.57 12.99
CA GLY A 221 -4.98 7.81 12.46
C GLY A 221 -3.95 8.91 12.23
N HIS A 222 -2.96 9.04 13.11
CA HIS A 222 -1.89 10.04 12.94
C HIS A 222 -1.02 9.72 11.72
N TYR A 223 -0.62 8.45 11.54
CA TYR A 223 0.16 8.03 10.37
C TYR A 223 -0.63 8.26 9.08
N LEU A 224 -1.86 7.72 9.00
CA LEU A 224 -2.68 7.82 7.80
C LEU A 224 -2.98 9.28 7.41
N LYS A 225 -3.14 10.18 8.39
CA LYS A 225 -3.36 11.61 8.14
C LYS A 225 -2.11 12.33 7.62
N ASN A 226 -0.92 11.96 8.06
CA ASN A 226 0.33 12.70 7.80
C ASN A 226 1.21 12.07 6.72
N SER A 227 0.98 10.82 6.33
CA SER A 227 1.74 10.16 5.26
C SER A 227 1.42 10.79 3.90
N GLN A 228 2.45 11.31 3.24
CA GLN A 228 2.31 11.85 1.88
C GLN A 228 2.03 10.77 0.84
N LEU A 229 2.48 9.55 1.09
CA LEU A 229 2.25 8.40 0.20
C LEU A 229 0.82 7.86 0.33
N ALA A 230 0.32 7.73 1.58
CA ALA A 230 -1.03 7.25 1.85
C ALA A 230 -2.12 8.25 1.42
N ASN A 231 -1.81 9.56 1.44
CA ASN A 231 -2.76 10.64 1.12
C ASN A 231 -2.60 11.22 -0.28
N HIS A 232 -1.70 10.65 -1.10
CA HIS A 232 -1.49 11.18 -2.43
C HIS A 232 -2.77 11.11 -3.27
N LYS A 233 -3.14 12.24 -3.88
CA LYS A 233 -4.27 12.35 -4.81
C LYS A 233 -3.80 11.92 -6.20
N GLN A 234 -4.33 10.83 -6.72
CA GLN A 234 -3.94 10.25 -8.00
C GLN A 234 -4.83 10.74 -9.15
N ARG A 235 -4.23 10.82 -10.35
CA ARG A 235 -4.98 10.89 -11.62
C ARG A 235 -5.04 9.48 -12.22
N THR A 236 -6.20 9.05 -12.66
CA THR A 236 -6.42 7.69 -13.22
C THR A 236 -5.59 7.43 -14.46
N SER A 237 -5.39 8.44 -15.31
CA SER A 237 -4.50 8.33 -16.47
C SER A 237 -3.06 7.92 -16.10
N SER A 238 -2.58 8.34 -14.92
CA SER A 238 -1.27 7.95 -14.41
C SER A 238 -1.23 6.48 -13.97
N VAL A 239 -2.32 5.97 -13.38
CA VAL A 239 -2.40 4.58 -12.89
C VAL A 239 -2.40 3.58 -14.04
N GLN A 240 -3.26 3.81 -15.03
CA GLN A 240 -3.36 2.95 -16.22
C GLN A 240 -2.08 2.99 -17.06
N GLY A 241 -1.45 4.16 -17.18
CA GLY A 241 -0.16 4.32 -17.87
C GLY A 241 0.94 3.52 -17.21
N ILE A 242 1.11 3.66 -15.88
CA ILE A 242 2.15 2.98 -15.11
C ILE A 242 2.01 1.46 -15.23
N LEU A 243 0.80 0.91 -15.09
CA LEU A 243 0.57 -0.53 -15.20
C LEU A 243 0.70 -1.06 -16.63
N LYS A 244 0.49 -0.22 -17.67
CA LYS A 244 0.74 -0.58 -19.08
C LYS A 244 2.22 -0.52 -19.45
N GLU A 245 2.97 0.43 -18.90
CA GLU A 245 4.42 0.57 -19.15
C GLU A 245 5.26 -0.51 -18.43
N THR A 246 4.64 -1.32 -17.58
CA THR A 246 5.27 -2.42 -16.85
C THR A 246 5.24 -3.74 -17.69
N ILE A 247 4.68 -3.67 -18.90
CA ILE A 247 4.68 -4.71 -19.92
C ILE A 247 5.87 -4.47 -20.86
#